data_8fc799d7a7a84fe5279485f9a6f2a617
#
_entry.id   8fc799d7a7a84fe5279485f9a6f2a617
#
_cell.length_a   1.000
_cell.length_b   1.000
_cell.length_c   1.000
_cell.angle_alpha   90.00
_cell.angle_beta   90.00
_cell.angle_gamma   90.00
#
_symmetry.space_group_name_H-M   'P 1'
#
loop_
_entity.id
_entity.type
_entity.pdbx_description
1 polymer ?
#
loop_
_entity_poly.entity_id
_entity_poly.type
_entity_poly.pdbx_seq_one_letter_code
_entity_poly.pdbx_strand_id
1 'polypeptide(L)'
;MVDATYDVTALVGHHYRVDDYYEVGREKVREYARAVQDDHPAHWTEKAAAELGYSGLVAPTTFVSIPAMIANRRLFESVITGYNGYLQTDQVFELYKPLVAGDRLFSDVELETVRQVAGKDLLTVKNTFTDQAGEVVHVMHTTVVGLTSEDVAEEVGDAMARVVMHGVELLSSATNQEIAASNGKAKDSAPEAATALSDFSRTRQPQTTVRFEDLAVGFELPAREARLTRGDLVNYAGVSGDPNPIHWHDGIAVLSGLPDVIAHGMLTMGLGAGFITDWLGDPGALTRYSVRLSNYAIVEAKSAGNLEFSGRIKSLDPETRTAVLVITAKSAGRKIFGLATADIRLA
;
A
#
# COMPACT_ATOMS: atom_id res chain seq x y z
N MET A 1 -9.16 -39.68 -8.69
CA MET A 1 -8.86 -38.78 -9.83
C MET A 1 -7.91 -37.75 -9.26
N VAL A 2 -6.67 -37.72 -9.73
CA VAL A 2 -5.68 -36.74 -9.31
C VAL A 2 -6.19 -35.42 -9.91
N ASP A 3 -6.64 -34.49 -9.05
CA ASP A 3 -6.95 -33.14 -9.47
C ASP A 3 -5.71 -32.56 -10.17
N ALA A 4 -5.91 -32.08 -11.38
CA ALA A 4 -4.83 -31.39 -12.08
C ALA A 4 -4.41 -30.25 -11.16
N THR A 5 -3.18 -30.34 -10.63
CA THR A 5 -2.63 -29.31 -9.75
C THR A 5 -2.76 -27.97 -10.48
N TYR A 6 -3.58 -27.08 -9.94
CA TYR A 6 -3.74 -25.74 -10.47
C TYR A 6 -2.37 -25.04 -10.46
N ASP A 7 -1.89 -24.73 -11.65
CA ASP A 7 -0.59 -24.07 -11.82
C ASP A 7 -0.81 -22.55 -11.96
N VAL A 8 -0.68 -21.84 -10.85
CA VAL A 8 -0.81 -20.37 -10.81
C VAL A 8 0.24 -19.67 -11.69
N THR A 9 1.36 -20.35 -12.03
CA THR A 9 2.39 -19.75 -12.90
C THR A 9 1.88 -19.50 -14.32
N ALA A 10 0.87 -20.26 -14.76
CA ALA A 10 0.22 -20.06 -16.05
C ALA A 10 -0.55 -18.74 -16.15
N LEU A 11 -0.83 -18.10 -15.02
CA LEU A 11 -1.51 -16.78 -14.96
C LEU A 11 -0.54 -15.60 -15.00
N VAL A 12 0.77 -15.81 -15.01
CA VAL A 12 1.75 -14.71 -15.15
C VAL A 12 1.47 -13.93 -16.44
N GLY A 13 1.38 -12.62 -16.33
CA GLY A 13 0.96 -11.73 -17.41
C GLY A 13 -0.56 -11.53 -17.53
N HIS A 14 -1.38 -12.21 -16.70
CA HIS A 14 -2.80 -11.90 -16.63
C HIS A 14 -2.99 -10.44 -16.23
N HIS A 15 -3.71 -9.70 -17.08
CA HIS A 15 -3.84 -8.25 -16.97
C HIS A 15 -5.29 -7.83 -17.24
N TYR A 16 -5.76 -6.81 -16.51
CA TYR A 16 -7.03 -6.13 -16.78
C TYR A 16 -6.99 -4.69 -16.27
N ARG A 17 -7.85 -3.85 -16.89
CA ARG A 17 -8.18 -2.51 -16.38
C ARG A 17 -9.50 -2.56 -15.63
N VAL A 18 -9.60 -1.82 -14.54
CA VAL A 18 -10.87 -1.58 -13.84
C VAL A 18 -11.74 -0.65 -14.67
N ASP A 19 -13.03 -0.99 -14.82
CA ASP A 19 -13.94 -0.29 -15.74
C ASP A 19 -14.22 1.16 -15.32
N ASP A 20 -14.15 1.48 -14.02
CA ASP A 20 -14.41 2.81 -13.49
C ASP A 20 -13.15 3.41 -12.84
N TYR A 21 -13.12 4.73 -12.72
CA TYR A 21 -12.04 5.43 -12.04
C TYR A 21 -12.31 5.54 -10.54
N TYR A 22 -11.24 5.65 -9.78
CA TYR A 22 -11.28 6.04 -8.38
C TYR A 22 -11.04 7.55 -8.26
N GLU A 23 -11.99 8.30 -7.67
CA GLU A 23 -11.81 9.72 -7.39
C GLU A 23 -11.13 9.92 -6.03
N VAL A 24 -10.05 10.68 -6.00
CA VAL A 24 -9.35 11.06 -4.78
C VAL A 24 -10.19 12.10 -4.03
N GLY A 25 -11.02 11.60 -3.11
CA GLY A 25 -11.95 12.44 -2.36
C GLY A 25 -11.22 13.31 -1.33
N ARG A 26 -11.58 14.60 -1.24
CA ARG A 26 -11.00 15.57 -0.32
C ARG A 26 -11.06 15.12 1.15
N GLU A 27 -12.21 14.67 1.61
CA GLU A 27 -12.35 14.18 2.99
C GLU A 27 -11.69 12.83 3.17
N LYS A 28 -11.66 11.99 2.12
CA LYS A 28 -10.94 10.71 2.14
C LYS A 28 -9.43 10.88 2.33
N VAL A 29 -8.84 11.95 1.77
CA VAL A 29 -7.44 12.31 2.03
C VAL A 29 -7.23 12.60 3.53
N ARG A 30 -8.11 13.40 4.15
CA ARG A 30 -8.03 13.70 5.59
C ARG A 30 -8.27 12.49 6.48
N GLU A 31 -9.26 11.66 6.13
CA GLU A 31 -9.54 10.42 6.86
C GLU A 31 -8.33 9.49 6.84
N TYR A 32 -7.71 9.35 5.66
CA TYR A 32 -6.53 8.49 5.51
C TYR A 32 -5.30 9.06 6.22
N ALA A 33 -5.06 10.37 6.12
CA ALA A 33 -3.98 11.04 6.85
C ALA A 33 -4.13 10.82 8.36
N ARG A 34 -5.35 10.95 8.90
CA ARG A 34 -5.64 10.64 10.31
C ARG A 34 -5.37 9.18 10.63
N ALA A 35 -5.78 8.26 9.76
CA ALA A 35 -5.63 6.83 9.99
C ALA A 35 -4.17 6.38 10.03
N VAL A 36 -3.29 7.02 9.24
CA VAL A 36 -1.84 6.77 9.22
C VAL A 36 -1.05 7.76 10.09
N GLN A 37 -1.73 8.58 10.92
CA GLN A 37 -1.15 9.58 11.80
C GLN A 37 -0.17 10.52 11.07
N ASP A 38 -0.51 10.92 9.85
CA ASP A 38 0.28 11.86 9.05
C ASP A 38 -0.29 13.27 9.24
N ASP A 39 0.41 14.06 10.04
CA ASP A 39 0.00 15.41 10.42
C ASP A 39 0.56 16.49 9.47
N HIS A 40 1.18 16.10 8.35
CA HIS A 40 1.73 17.07 7.42
C HIS A 40 0.65 18.03 6.90
N PRO A 41 0.83 19.37 7.03
CA PRO A 41 -0.23 20.36 6.77
C PRO A 41 -0.88 20.28 5.39
N ALA A 42 -0.15 19.82 4.37
CA ALA A 42 -0.66 19.70 3.00
C ALA A 42 -1.76 18.63 2.85
N HIS A 43 -1.92 17.71 3.80
CA HIS A 43 -3.02 16.73 3.83
C HIS A 43 -4.30 17.34 4.43
N TRP A 44 -4.19 18.46 5.13
CA TRP A 44 -5.26 19.00 5.97
C TRP A 44 -5.87 20.31 5.44
N THR A 45 -5.05 21.17 4.82
CA THR A 45 -5.51 22.47 4.33
C THR A 45 -5.01 22.74 2.91
N GLU A 46 -5.89 23.28 2.06
CA GLU A 46 -5.55 23.68 0.70
C GLU A 46 -4.50 24.80 0.68
N LYS A 47 -4.51 25.67 1.70
CA LYS A 47 -3.50 26.73 1.83
C LYS A 47 -2.09 26.13 1.95
N ALA A 48 -1.89 25.17 2.86
CA ALA A 48 -0.59 24.54 3.04
C ALA A 48 -0.16 23.72 1.80
N ALA A 49 -1.10 23.06 1.14
CA ALA A 49 -0.84 22.37 -0.12
C ALA A 49 -0.42 23.35 -1.22
N ALA A 50 -1.13 24.51 -1.34
CA ALA A 50 -0.81 25.54 -2.33
C ALA A 50 0.53 26.23 -2.06
N GLU A 51 0.94 26.41 -0.82
CA GLU A 51 2.26 26.94 -0.43
C GLU A 51 3.40 26.04 -0.96
N LEU A 52 3.15 24.72 -1.11
CA LEU A 52 4.05 23.76 -1.73
C LEU A 52 3.82 23.61 -3.25
N GLY A 53 2.89 24.38 -3.85
CA GLY A 53 2.61 24.37 -5.28
C GLY A 53 1.65 23.27 -5.74
N TYR A 54 0.88 22.66 -4.83
CA TYR A 54 -0.15 21.66 -5.17
C TYR A 54 -1.51 22.31 -5.39
N SER A 55 -2.30 21.70 -6.29
CA SER A 55 -3.63 22.22 -6.68
C SER A 55 -4.75 21.86 -5.69
N GLY A 56 -4.51 20.96 -4.75
CA GLY A 56 -5.46 20.48 -3.76
C GLY A 56 -4.76 19.77 -2.62
N LEU A 57 -5.53 19.23 -1.65
CA LEU A 57 -4.97 18.44 -0.55
C LEU A 57 -4.14 17.29 -1.12
N VAL A 58 -2.90 17.15 -0.69
CA VAL A 58 -2.03 16.07 -1.10
C VAL A 58 -2.42 14.79 -0.35
N ALA A 59 -2.63 13.69 -1.05
CA ALA A 59 -2.85 12.41 -0.40
C ALA A 59 -1.55 11.88 0.23
N PRO A 60 -1.59 11.25 1.43
CA PRO A 60 -0.43 10.57 1.98
C PRO A 60 0.13 9.52 1.01
N THR A 61 1.43 9.28 1.06
CA THR A 61 2.17 8.42 0.10
C THR A 61 1.51 7.05 -0.13
N THR A 62 1.01 6.42 0.92
CA THR A 62 0.42 5.08 0.85
C THR A 62 -1.08 5.06 0.55
N PHE A 63 -1.70 6.22 0.31
CA PHE A 63 -3.14 6.36 0.01
C PHE A 63 -3.58 5.51 -1.18
N VAL A 64 -2.73 5.38 -2.19
CA VAL A 64 -3.01 4.62 -3.42
C VAL A 64 -3.27 3.13 -3.16
N SER A 65 -2.96 2.62 -1.96
CA SER A 65 -3.32 1.26 -1.54
C SER A 65 -4.84 1.03 -1.48
N ILE A 66 -5.64 2.09 -1.29
CA ILE A 66 -7.11 1.99 -1.29
C ILE A 66 -7.63 1.56 -2.67
N PRO A 67 -7.41 2.33 -3.76
CA PRO A 67 -7.84 1.90 -5.09
C PRO A 67 -7.14 0.60 -5.54
N ALA A 68 -5.89 0.33 -5.11
CA ALA A 68 -5.23 -0.94 -5.40
C ALA A 68 -5.98 -2.13 -4.79
N MET A 69 -6.40 -2.03 -3.54
CA MET A 69 -7.14 -3.11 -2.87
C MET A 69 -8.48 -3.38 -3.57
N ILE A 70 -9.20 -2.34 -3.96
CA ILE A 70 -10.45 -2.46 -4.72
C ILE A 70 -10.18 -3.14 -6.07
N ALA A 71 -9.16 -2.68 -6.79
CA ALA A 71 -8.79 -3.20 -8.09
C ALA A 71 -8.35 -4.68 -8.03
N ASN A 72 -7.62 -5.08 -7.00
CA ASN A 72 -7.05 -6.42 -6.87
C ASN A 72 -8.06 -7.50 -6.47
N ARG A 73 -9.26 -7.12 -6.01
CA ARG A 73 -10.30 -8.10 -5.61
C ARG A 73 -10.59 -9.12 -6.69
N ARG A 74 -10.80 -8.66 -7.94
CA ARG A 74 -11.06 -9.57 -9.07
C ARG A 74 -9.96 -10.61 -9.23
N LEU A 75 -8.69 -10.19 -9.10
CA LEU A 75 -7.55 -11.09 -9.23
C LEU A 75 -7.57 -12.18 -8.16
N PHE A 76 -7.70 -11.79 -6.89
CA PHE A 76 -7.60 -12.71 -5.75
C PHE A 76 -8.89 -13.49 -5.44
N GLU A 77 -10.07 -12.98 -5.83
CA GLU A 77 -11.35 -13.63 -5.53
C GLU A 77 -11.87 -14.47 -6.71
N SER A 78 -11.45 -14.15 -7.97
CA SER A 78 -12.06 -14.77 -9.15
C SER A 78 -11.06 -15.40 -10.12
N VAL A 79 -9.81 -14.93 -10.18
CA VAL A 79 -8.81 -15.39 -11.15
C VAL A 79 -7.85 -16.38 -10.51
N ILE A 80 -7.27 -16.01 -9.37
CA ILE A 80 -6.35 -16.89 -8.64
C ILE A 80 -7.17 -17.77 -7.71
N THR A 81 -6.98 -19.08 -7.79
CA THR A 81 -7.65 -20.09 -6.95
C THR A 81 -6.60 -20.95 -6.22
N GLY A 82 -7.05 -21.79 -5.28
CA GLY A 82 -6.19 -22.74 -4.58
C GLY A 82 -5.51 -22.19 -3.32
N TYR A 83 -5.82 -20.94 -2.92
CA TYR A 83 -5.33 -20.37 -1.67
C TYR A 83 -6.49 -19.99 -0.75
N ASN A 84 -6.31 -20.22 0.55
CA ASN A 84 -7.26 -19.89 1.61
C ASN A 84 -7.00 -18.47 2.19
N GLY A 85 -5.91 -17.83 1.77
CA GLY A 85 -5.55 -16.50 2.21
C GLY A 85 -4.23 -16.02 1.62
N TYR A 86 -3.89 -14.79 1.91
CA TYR A 86 -2.65 -14.17 1.42
C TYR A 86 -1.98 -13.38 2.55
N LEU A 87 -0.65 -13.49 2.62
CA LEU A 87 0.17 -12.72 3.56
C LEU A 87 1.10 -11.79 2.78
N GLN A 88 0.95 -10.50 2.95
CA GLN A 88 1.83 -9.51 2.33
C GLN A 88 3.24 -9.58 2.90
N THR A 89 4.24 -9.65 2.02
CA THR A 89 5.67 -9.71 2.38
C THR A 89 6.45 -8.51 1.92
N ASP A 90 6.19 -7.99 0.74
CA ASP A 90 6.92 -6.87 0.18
C ASP A 90 5.93 -5.88 -0.47
N GLN A 91 6.27 -4.59 -0.37
CA GLN A 91 5.55 -3.53 -1.04
C GLN A 91 6.53 -2.50 -1.60
N VAL A 92 6.33 -2.13 -2.86
CA VAL A 92 7.05 -1.03 -3.50
C VAL A 92 6.04 -0.03 -4.03
N PHE A 93 6.30 1.25 -3.81
CA PHE A 93 5.63 2.38 -4.43
C PHE A 93 6.63 3.14 -5.30
N GLU A 94 6.29 3.38 -6.54
CA GLU A 94 6.98 4.30 -7.45
C GLU A 94 6.06 5.49 -7.70
N LEU A 95 6.55 6.69 -7.42
CA LEU A 95 5.75 7.90 -7.27
C LEU A 95 6.21 8.94 -8.30
N TYR A 96 5.50 9.01 -9.41
CA TYR A 96 5.83 9.92 -10.52
C TYR A 96 5.15 11.28 -10.37
N LYS A 97 4.01 11.33 -9.65
CA LYS A 97 3.25 12.54 -9.36
C LYS A 97 2.48 12.35 -8.06
N PRO A 98 2.57 13.28 -7.09
CA PRO A 98 1.73 13.24 -5.89
C PRO A 98 0.25 13.30 -6.26
N LEU A 99 -0.56 12.47 -5.60
CA LEU A 99 -2.00 12.49 -5.77
C LEU A 99 -2.59 13.66 -5.00
N VAL A 100 -3.52 14.38 -5.61
CA VAL A 100 -4.24 15.47 -4.95
C VAL A 100 -5.75 15.23 -4.99
N ALA A 101 -6.46 15.84 -4.05
CA ALA A 101 -7.93 15.79 -4.03
C ALA A 101 -8.50 16.31 -5.34
N GLY A 102 -9.39 15.52 -5.95
CA GLY A 102 -9.99 15.74 -7.27
C GLY A 102 -9.35 14.95 -8.41
N ASP A 103 -8.21 14.29 -8.19
CA ASP A 103 -7.63 13.40 -9.19
C ASP A 103 -8.53 12.17 -9.42
N ARG A 104 -8.56 11.71 -10.67
CA ARG A 104 -9.25 10.49 -11.09
C ARG A 104 -8.23 9.46 -11.53
N LEU A 105 -8.24 8.32 -10.87
CA LEU A 105 -7.25 7.26 -11.07
C LEU A 105 -7.88 6.09 -11.81
N PHE A 106 -7.33 5.74 -12.95
CA PHE A 106 -7.63 4.52 -13.68
C PHE A 106 -6.62 3.46 -13.28
N SER A 107 -7.10 2.28 -12.91
CA SER A 107 -6.26 1.21 -12.33
C SER A 107 -6.10 0.07 -13.31
N ASP A 108 -4.86 -0.25 -13.66
CA ASP A 108 -4.46 -1.47 -14.37
C ASP A 108 -3.85 -2.46 -13.37
N VAL A 109 -4.25 -3.71 -13.45
CA VAL A 109 -3.79 -4.80 -12.58
C VAL A 109 -3.11 -5.86 -13.42
N GLU A 110 -1.94 -6.31 -13.00
CA GLU A 110 -1.17 -7.37 -13.66
C GLU A 110 -0.61 -8.35 -12.63
N LEU A 111 -0.80 -9.63 -12.84
CA LEU A 111 -0.01 -10.65 -12.12
C LEU A 111 1.38 -10.71 -12.76
N GLU A 112 2.31 -9.94 -12.21
CA GLU A 112 3.62 -9.68 -12.80
C GLU A 112 4.55 -10.89 -12.68
N THR A 113 4.61 -11.52 -11.50
CA THR A 113 5.44 -12.72 -11.27
C THR A 113 4.80 -13.69 -10.31
N VAL A 114 5.12 -14.97 -10.50
CA VAL A 114 4.91 -16.02 -9.52
C VAL A 114 6.24 -16.74 -9.33
N ARG A 115 6.70 -16.84 -8.08
CA ARG A 115 7.96 -17.52 -7.74
C ARG A 115 7.72 -18.48 -6.59
N GLN A 116 8.31 -19.65 -6.65
CA GLN A 116 8.27 -20.59 -5.55
C GLN A 116 9.50 -20.44 -4.64
N VAL A 117 9.28 -20.24 -3.36
CA VAL A 117 10.32 -20.09 -2.36
C VAL A 117 9.97 -20.93 -1.14
N ALA A 118 10.83 -21.86 -0.77
CA ALA A 118 10.63 -22.78 0.36
C ALA A 118 9.26 -23.49 0.33
N GLY A 119 8.80 -23.90 -0.86
CA GLY A 119 7.54 -24.61 -1.06
C GLY A 119 6.28 -23.73 -1.02
N LYS A 120 6.44 -22.39 -0.96
CA LYS A 120 5.34 -21.43 -1.00
C LYS A 120 5.41 -20.58 -2.26
N ASP A 121 4.25 -20.26 -2.82
CA ASP A 121 4.15 -19.37 -3.96
C ASP A 121 4.15 -17.91 -3.51
N LEU A 122 5.09 -17.14 -4.05
CA LEU A 122 5.17 -15.69 -3.93
C LEU A 122 4.61 -15.07 -5.20
N LEU A 123 3.50 -14.37 -5.08
CA LEU A 123 2.82 -13.70 -6.17
C LEU A 123 3.10 -12.21 -6.09
N THR A 124 3.59 -11.61 -7.17
CA THR A 124 3.75 -10.15 -7.26
C THR A 124 2.68 -9.60 -8.17
N VAL A 125 1.86 -8.73 -7.64
CA VAL A 125 0.83 -7.97 -8.36
C VAL A 125 1.36 -6.58 -8.59
N LYS A 126 1.31 -6.14 -9.84
CA LYS A 126 1.61 -4.77 -10.26
C LYS A 126 0.30 -4.02 -10.49
N ASN A 127 0.16 -2.87 -9.83
CA ASN A 127 -0.90 -1.92 -10.09
C ASN A 127 -0.30 -0.67 -10.74
N THR A 128 -0.80 -0.30 -11.91
CA THR A 128 -0.44 0.94 -12.59
C THR A 128 -1.61 1.91 -12.51
N PHE A 129 -1.38 3.10 -11.98
CA PHE A 129 -2.39 4.15 -11.84
C PHE A 129 -2.11 5.26 -12.82
N THR A 130 -3.11 5.54 -13.64
CA THR A 130 -3.10 6.60 -14.66
C THR A 130 -4.06 7.69 -14.24
N ASP A 131 -3.69 8.96 -14.38
CA ASP A 131 -4.57 10.08 -14.09
C ASP A 131 -5.49 10.40 -15.28
N GLN A 132 -6.35 11.42 -15.10
CA GLN A 132 -7.27 11.91 -16.14
C GLN A 132 -6.58 12.52 -17.38
N ALA A 133 -5.28 12.82 -17.30
CA ALA A 133 -4.48 13.28 -18.44
C ALA A 133 -3.88 12.11 -19.23
N GLY A 134 -4.04 10.87 -18.76
CA GLY A 134 -3.48 9.68 -19.37
C GLY A 134 -2.02 9.43 -19.00
N GLU A 135 -1.51 10.09 -17.95
CA GLU A 135 -0.14 9.88 -17.46
C GLU A 135 -0.11 8.86 -16.32
N VAL A 136 0.90 7.99 -16.32
CA VAL A 136 1.16 7.10 -15.19
C VAL A 136 1.68 7.92 -14.02
N VAL A 137 0.93 7.97 -12.94
CA VAL A 137 1.24 8.76 -11.74
C VAL A 137 1.83 7.93 -10.61
N HIS A 138 1.38 6.69 -10.43
CA HIS A 138 1.90 5.75 -9.45
C HIS A 138 2.00 4.34 -10.03
N VAL A 139 3.00 3.59 -9.58
CA VAL A 139 3.08 2.14 -9.78
C VAL A 139 3.31 1.47 -8.42
N MET A 140 2.53 0.43 -8.15
CA MET A 140 2.70 -0.40 -6.96
C MET A 140 3.09 -1.81 -7.35
N HIS A 141 4.03 -2.41 -6.60
CA HIS A 141 4.31 -3.85 -6.66
C HIS A 141 4.07 -4.43 -5.28
N THR A 142 3.04 -5.26 -5.18
CA THR A 142 2.66 -5.94 -3.95
C THR A 142 3.02 -7.41 -4.05
N THR A 143 3.90 -7.89 -3.19
CA THR A 143 4.23 -9.32 -3.14
C THR A 143 3.52 -9.95 -1.95
N VAL A 144 2.80 -11.04 -2.22
CA VAL A 144 2.10 -11.83 -1.22
C VAL A 144 2.53 -13.30 -1.28
N VAL A 145 2.50 -13.97 -0.15
CA VAL A 145 2.57 -15.43 -0.07
C VAL A 145 1.15 -15.97 -0.14
N GLY A 146 0.91 -16.91 -1.06
CA GLY A 146 -0.32 -17.69 -1.08
C GLY A 146 -0.31 -18.72 0.06
N LEU A 147 -1.36 -18.72 0.87
CA LEU A 147 -1.57 -19.65 1.99
C LEU A 147 -2.59 -20.71 1.58
N THR A 148 -2.21 -21.96 1.64
CA THR A 148 -3.06 -23.11 1.28
C THR A 148 -3.86 -23.61 2.49
N SER A 149 -4.66 -24.65 2.31
CA SER A 149 -5.37 -25.34 3.41
C SER A 149 -4.42 -25.99 4.43
N GLU A 150 -3.16 -26.22 4.07
CA GLU A 150 -2.14 -26.67 5.02
C GLU A 150 -1.68 -25.54 5.96
N ASP A 151 -1.79 -24.28 5.52
CA ASP A 151 -1.36 -23.09 6.28
C ASP A 151 -2.48 -22.49 7.10
N VAL A 152 -3.69 -22.49 6.55
CA VAL A 152 -4.89 -21.89 7.16
C VAL A 152 -6.00 -22.93 7.15
N ALA A 153 -6.36 -23.42 8.32
CA ALA A 153 -7.45 -24.36 8.47
C ALA A 153 -8.77 -23.74 7.98
N GLU A 154 -9.66 -24.55 7.39
CA GLU A 154 -10.96 -24.13 6.89
C GLU A 154 -11.80 -23.42 7.96
N GLU A 155 -11.70 -23.89 9.21
CA GLU A 155 -12.38 -23.28 10.38
C GLU A 155 -12.01 -21.80 10.60
N VAL A 156 -10.78 -21.39 10.25
CA VAL A 156 -10.33 -19.99 10.32
C VAL A 156 -11.06 -19.16 9.27
N GLY A 157 -11.14 -19.64 8.03
CA GLY A 157 -11.88 -18.99 6.95
C GLY A 157 -13.37 -18.81 7.31
N ASP A 158 -14.00 -19.87 7.80
CA ASP A 158 -15.37 -19.84 8.25
C ASP A 158 -15.60 -18.87 9.42
N ALA A 159 -14.66 -18.81 10.36
CA ALA A 159 -14.74 -17.89 11.48
C ALA A 159 -14.58 -16.42 11.02
N MET A 160 -13.66 -16.17 10.08
CA MET A 160 -13.50 -14.84 9.47
C MET A 160 -14.76 -14.40 8.74
N ALA A 161 -15.36 -15.27 7.91
CA ALA A 161 -16.56 -14.96 7.16
C ALA A 161 -17.76 -14.57 8.05
N ARG A 162 -17.82 -15.07 9.28
CA ARG A 162 -18.90 -14.74 10.23
C ARG A 162 -18.77 -13.35 10.86
N VAL A 163 -17.59 -12.73 10.83
CA VAL A 163 -17.31 -11.47 11.54
C VAL A 163 -16.97 -10.31 10.62
N VAL A 164 -16.63 -10.58 9.37
CA VAL A 164 -16.37 -9.50 8.39
C VAL A 164 -17.66 -8.75 8.04
N MET A 165 -17.50 -7.57 7.48
CA MET A 165 -18.60 -6.68 7.12
C MET A 165 -19.61 -7.40 6.21
N HIS A 166 -20.90 -7.32 6.56
CA HIS A 166 -21.98 -7.84 5.75
C HIS A 166 -21.97 -7.23 4.34
N GLY A 167 -22.11 -8.09 3.34
CA GLY A 167 -22.23 -7.67 1.94
C GLY A 167 -20.91 -7.34 1.25
N VAL A 168 -19.76 -7.64 1.86
CA VAL A 168 -18.45 -7.52 1.17
C VAL A 168 -18.46 -8.33 -0.13
N GLU A 169 -19.00 -9.55 -0.09
CA GLU A 169 -19.18 -10.41 -1.26
C GLU A 169 -20.19 -9.88 -2.29
N LEU A 170 -21.16 -9.05 -1.87
CA LEU A 170 -22.12 -8.45 -2.79
C LEU A 170 -21.47 -7.40 -3.70
N LEU A 171 -20.47 -6.67 -3.20
CA LEU A 171 -19.71 -5.71 -4.01
C LEU A 171 -18.89 -6.44 -5.05
N SER A 172 -18.22 -7.54 -4.67
CA SER A 172 -17.46 -8.36 -5.62
C SER A 172 -18.38 -9.10 -6.59
N SER A 173 -19.54 -9.61 -6.14
CA SER A 173 -20.47 -10.31 -7.02
C SER A 173 -21.20 -9.39 -7.99
N ALA A 174 -21.57 -8.16 -7.61
CA ALA A 174 -22.13 -7.17 -8.51
C ALA A 174 -21.12 -6.80 -9.62
N THR A 175 -19.89 -6.50 -9.22
CA THR A 175 -18.78 -6.24 -10.16
C THR A 175 -18.51 -7.46 -11.03
N ASN A 176 -18.53 -8.67 -10.49
CA ASN A 176 -18.33 -9.91 -11.25
C ASN A 176 -19.48 -10.22 -12.22
N GLN A 177 -20.73 -9.88 -11.86
CA GLN A 177 -21.88 -10.05 -12.76
C GLN A 177 -21.84 -9.05 -13.94
N GLU A 178 -21.45 -7.81 -13.68
CA GLU A 178 -21.25 -6.81 -14.72
C GLU A 178 -20.08 -7.21 -15.64
N ILE A 179 -18.99 -7.70 -15.06
CA ILE A 179 -17.83 -8.22 -15.80
C ILE A 179 -18.20 -9.49 -16.59
N ALA A 180 -18.96 -10.42 -16.01
CA ALA A 180 -19.44 -11.61 -16.72
C ALA A 180 -20.39 -11.26 -17.86
N ALA A 181 -21.24 -10.25 -17.66
CA ALA A 181 -22.09 -9.70 -18.73
C ALA A 181 -21.29 -8.97 -19.80
N SER A 182 -20.17 -8.31 -19.44
CA SER A 182 -19.27 -7.63 -20.37
C SER A 182 -18.32 -8.59 -21.09
N ASN A 183 -17.89 -9.68 -20.45
CA ASN A 183 -17.00 -10.68 -21.03
C ASN A 183 -17.57 -11.39 -22.28
N GLY A 184 -18.88 -11.27 -22.53
CA GLY A 184 -19.48 -11.64 -23.82
C GLY A 184 -19.17 -10.65 -24.96
N LYS A 185 -18.64 -9.45 -24.64
CA LYS A 185 -18.35 -8.39 -25.62
C LYS A 185 -16.99 -7.71 -25.43
N ALA A 186 -16.28 -7.94 -24.35
CA ALA A 186 -14.96 -7.39 -24.11
C ALA A 186 -13.88 -8.25 -24.80
N LYS A 187 -13.96 -8.32 -26.13
CA LYS A 187 -12.79 -8.56 -26.94
C LYS A 187 -12.07 -7.23 -27.15
N ASP A 188 -10.91 -7.13 -26.52
CA ASP A 188 -9.76 -6.39 -27.04
C ASP A 188 -9.98 -4.93 -27.41
N SER A 189 -10.30 -4.12 -26.46
CA SER A 189 -9.71 -2.80 -26.41
C SER A 189 -9.29 -2.55 -24.96
N ALA A 190 -8.23 -3.24 -24.52
CA ALA A 190 -7.39 -2.61 -23.52
C ALA A 190 -7.08 -1.23 -24.13
N PRO A 191 -7.52 -0.11 -23.53
CA PRO A 191 -7.03 1.17 -23.97
C PRO A 191 -5.51 1.01 -23.94
N GLU A 192 -4.86 1.48 -25.00
CA GLU A 192 -3.41 1.44 -25.12
C GLU A 192 -2.84 1.76 -23.75
N ALA A 193 -2.11 0.81 -23.15
CA ALA A 193 -1.61 0.95 -21.80
C ALA A 193 -0.87 2.28 -21.74
N ALA A 194 -1.25 3.16 -20.81
CA ALA A 194 -0.61 4.45 -20.68
C ALA A 194 0.88 4.18 -20.50
N THR A 195 1.68 4.51 -21.47
CA THR A 195 3.11 4.20 -21.52
C THR A 195 3.96 5.36 -21.00
N ALA A 196 3.37 6.57 -20.93
CA ALA A 196 4.07 7.75 -20.50
C ALA A 196 4.00 7.90 -18.98
N LEU A 197 5.15 7.78 -18.34
CA LEU A 197 5.30 8.16 -16.93
C LEU A 197 5.16 9.66 -16.80
N SER A 198 4.42 10.14 -15.79
CA SER A 198 4.39 11.56 -15.49
C SER A 198 5.81 12.05 -15.15
N ASP A 199 6.18 13.17 -15.70
CA ASP A 199 7.48 13.80 -15.41
C ASP A 199 7.41 14.82 -14.27
N PHE A 200 6.22 14.99 -13.66
CA PHE A 200 5.98 15.96 -12.61
C PHE A 200 7.01 15.90 -11.49
N SER A 201 7.24 14.72 -10.90
CA SER A 201 8.21 14.58 -9.81
C SER A 201 9.65 14.81 -10.25
N ARG A 202 9.98 14.72 -11.55
CA ARG A 202 11.30 14.99 -12.09
C ARG A 202 11.52 16.46 -12.43
N THR A 203 10.49 17.13 -12.92
CA THR A 203 10.56 18.53 -13.41
C THR A 203 10.25 19.56 -12.32
N ARG A 204 9.35 19.20 -11.37
CA ARG A 204 9.03 20.06 -10.24
C ARG A 204 10.25 20.20 -9.32
N GLN A 205 10.58 21.44 -8.91
CA GLN A 205 11.56 21.68 -7.86
C GLN A 205 10.93 21.33 -6.50
N PRO A 206 11.49 20.36 -5.72
CA PRO A 206 11.01 20.06 -4.38
C PRO A 206 11.15 21.27 -3.45
N GLN A 207 10.22 21.42 -2.50
CA GLN A 207 10.28 22.47 -1.50
C GLN A 207 10.59 21.89 -0.11
N THR A 208 11.67 21.10 -0.06
CA THR A 208 12.06 20.44 1.19
C THR A 208 12.64 21.45 2.19
N THR A 209 12.32 21.24 3.47
CA THR A 209 12.93 22.00 4.58
C THR A 209 14.39 21.61 4.80
N VAL A 210 14.75 20.41 4.39
CA VAL A 210 16.13 19.89 4.42
C VAL A 210 16.77 20.17 3.08
N ARG A 211 17.97 20.77 3.10
CA ARG A 211 18.73 21.07 1.88
C ARG A 211 19.70 19.94 1.58
N PHE A 212 19.96 19.71 0.29
CA PHE A 212 20.89 18.67 -0.14
C PHE A 212 22.31 18.87 0.44
N GLU A 213 22.77 20.14 0.51
CA GLU A 213 24.10 20.50 0.99
C GLU A 213 24.33 20.21 2.48
N ASP A 214 23.26 20.11 3.26
CA ASP A 214 23.34 19.85 4.69
C ASP A 214 23.44 18.34 5.01
N LEU A 215 23.40 17.47 3.98
CA LEU A 215 23.39 16.04 4.13
C LEU A 215 24.72 15.38 3.80
N ALA A 216 25.00 14.30 4.49
CA ALA A 216 26.13 13.41 4.22
C ALA A 216 25.69 11.95 4.30
N VAL A 217 26.41 11.05 3.66
CA VAL A 217 26.22 9.61 3.83
C VAL A 217 26.39 9.25 5.31
N GLY A 218 25.44 8.53 5.87
CA GLY A 218 25.38 8.20 7.29
C GLY A 218 24.64 9.22 8.15
N PHE A 219 24.20 10.37 7.61
CA PHE A 219 23.34 11.29 8.36
C PHE A 219 22.10 10.57 8.88
N GLU A 220 21.86 10.68 10.18
CA GLU A 220 20.71 10.03 10.85
C GLU A 220 19.54 11.01 10.95
N LEU A 221 18.36 10.55 10.54
CA LEU A 221 17.13 11.29 10.71
C LEU A 221 16.73 11.29 12.20
N PRO A 222 16.13 12.38 12.70
CA PRO A 222 15.53 12.38 14.04
C PRO A 222 14.56 11.21 14.20
N ALA A 223 14.75 10.39 15.24
CA ALA A 223 13.86 9.26 15.49
C ALA A 223 12.45 9.73 15.84
N ARG A 224 11.44 8.93 15.46
CA ARG A 224 10.02 9.19 15.76
C ARG A 224 9.40 7.96 16.40
N GLU A 225 8.60 8.18 17.43
CA GLU A 225 7.73 7.16 18.01
C GLU A 225 6.29 7.38 17.52
N ALA A 226 5.60 6.28 17.24
CA ALA A 226 4.17 6.26 16.97
C ALA A 226 3.49 5.28 17.91
N ARG A 227 2.30 5.64 18.35
CA ARG A 227 1.49 4.83 19.27
C ARG A 227 0.24 4.35 18.55
N LEU A 228 -0.02 3.05 18.63
CA LEU A 228 -1.21 2.42 18.04
C LEU A 228 -2.09 1.83 19.14
N THR A 229 -3.37 2.16 19.09
CA THR A 229 -4.43 1.57 19.91
C THR A 229 -5.32 0.67 19.06
N ARG A 230 -6.19 -0.11 19.69
CA ARG A 230 -7.23 -0.87 18.98
C ARG A 230 -8.15 0.03 18.16
N GLY A 231 -8.43 1.24 18.65
CA GLY A 231 -9.21 2.24 17.93
C GLY A 231 -8.56 2.67 16.62
N ASP A 232 -7.22 2.80 16.60
CA ASP A 232 -6.48 3.14 15.38
C ASP A 232 -6.56 2.01 14.35
N LEU A 233 -6.49 0.73 14.79
CA LEU A 233 -6.63 -0.41 13.89
C LEU A 233 -8.04 -0.50 13.27
N VAL A 234 -9.08 -0.30 14.07
CA VAL A 234 -10.48 -0.27 13.60
C VAL A 234 -10.70 0.90 12.64
N ASN A 235 -10.18 2.09 12.98
CA ASN A 235 -10.27 3.26 12.11
C ASN A 235 -9.55 3.00 10.78
N TYR A 236 -8.34 2.44 10.82
CA TYR A 236 -7.60 2.12 9.61
C TYR A 236 -8.34 1.07 8.75
N ALA A 237 -8.88 0.01 9.35
CA ALA A 237 -9.66 -1.00 8.63
C ALA A 237 -10.84 -0.36 7.87
N GLY A 238 -11.59 0.54 8.52
CA GLY A 238 -12.72 1.23 7.90
C GLY A 238 -12.30 2.23 6.81
N VAL A 239 -11.20 2.94 7.02
CA VAL A 239 -10.72 3.96 6.07
C VAL A 239 -10.02 3.32 4.86
N SER A 240 -9.19 2.31 5.07
CA SER A 240 -8.45 1.62 4.00
C SER A 240 -9.30 0.63 3.22
N GLY A 241 -10.39 0.13 3.82
CA GLY A 241 -11.19 -0.94 3.27
C GLY A 241 -10.58 -2.33 3.45
N ASP A 242 -9.59 -2.48 4.35
CA ASP A 242 -9.04 -3.78 4.74
C ASP A 242 -9.81 -4.36 5.94
N PRO A 243 -10.78 -5.26 5.72
CA PRO A 243 -11.66 -5.76 6.76
C PRO A 243 -11.06 -6.95 7.51
N ASN A 244 -9.80 -7.36 7.24
CA ASN A 244 -9.23 -8.58 7.79
C ASN A 244 -9.29 -8.59 9.32
N PRO A 245 -10.03 -9.55 9.92
CA PRO A 245 -10.32 -9.55 11.36
C PRO A 245 -9.12 -9.86 12.24
N ILE A 246 -7.98 -10.31 11.70
CA ILE A 246 -6.75 -10.47 12.48
C ILE A 246 -6.24 -9.14 13.06
N HIS A 247 -6.73 -8.02 12.53
CA HIS A 247 -6.34 -6.67 12.92
C HIS A 247 -7.27 -6.02 13.96
N TRP A 248 -8.43 -6.65 14.29
CA TRP A 248 -9.39 -6.04 15.20
C TRP A 248 -10.20 -7.04 16.06
N HIS A 249 -10.14 -8.35 15.76
CA HIS A 249 -10.91 -9.38 16.47
C HIS A 249 -9.97 -10.36 17.19
N ASP A 250 -9.92 -10.32 18.53
CA ASP A 250 -9.02 -11.13 19.36
C ASP A 250 -9.12 -12.63 19.08
N GLY A 251 -10.36 -13.15 19.06
CA GLY A 251 -10.59 -14.59 18.85
C GLY A 251 -10.12 -15.08 17.49
N ILE A 252 -10.25 -14.26 16.43
CA ILE A 252 -9.78 -14.60 15.09
C ILE A 252 -8.24 -14.50 15.03
N ALA A 253 -7.64 -13.50 15.64
CA ALA A 253 -6.19 -13.39 15.70
C ALA A 253 -5.56 -14.63 16.37
N VAL A 254 -6.09 -15.04 17.52
CA VAL A 254 -5.64 -16.25 18.23
C VAL A 254 -5.89 -17.51 17.41
N LEU A 255 -7.06 -17.66 16.79
CA LEU A 255 -7.39 -18.80 15.95
C LEU A 255 -6.44 -18.89 14.72
N SER A 256 -5.98 -17.75 14.24
CA SER A 256 -4.98 -17.64 13.16
C SER A 256 -3.53 -17.84 13.63
N GLY A 257 -3.30 -18.26 14.89
CA GLY A 257 -1.98 -18.52 15.44
C GLY A 257 -1.22 -17.27 15.89
N LEU A 258 -1.87 -16.12 15.95
CA LEU A 258 -1.26 -14.88 16.43
C LEU A 258 -1.43 -14.74 17.95
N PRO A 259 -0.47 -14.11 18.65
CA PRO A 259 -0.55 -13.96 20.11
C PRO A 259 -1.66 -12.96 20.54
N ASP A 260 -1.99 -12.02 19.69
CA ASP A 260 -3.00 -10.99 19.87
C ASP A 260 -3.30 -10.35 18.49
N VAL A 261 -4.16 -9.33 18.40
CA VAL A 261 -4.32 -8.61 17.14
C VAL A 261 -3.03 -7.86 16.78
N ILE A 262 -2.82 -7.75 15.49
CA ILE A 262 -1.62 -7.12 14.93
C ILE A 262 -1.99 -5.90 14.08
N ALA A 263 -1.10 -4.94 14.00
CA ALA A 263 -1.28 -3.80 13.11
C ALA A 263 -1.23 -4.24 11.64
N HIS A 264 -2.05 -3.61 10.80
CA HIS A 264 -1.96 -3.79 9.34
C HIS A 264 -0.55 -3.43 8.85
N GLY A 265 0.02 -4.25 7.97
CA GLY A 265 1.31 -3.96 7.35
C GLY A 265 1.33 -2.60 6.66
N MET A 266 0.27 -2.29 5.91
CA MET A 266 0.11 -1.02 5.21
C MET A 266 -0.07 0.18 6.15
N LEU A 267 -0.68 0.01 7.34
CA LEU A 267 -0.72 1.06 8.37
C LEU A 267 0.69 1.39 8.86
N THR A 268 1.49 0.36 9.16
CA THR A 268 2.89 0.57 9.61
C THR A 268 3.74 1.22 8.52
N MET A 269 3.48 0.91 7.25
CA MET A 269 4.11 1.58 6.12
C MET A 269 3.66 3.04 5.97
N GLY A 270 2.38 3.33 6.17
CA GLY A 270 1.86 4.70 6.16
C GLY A 270 2.52 5.58 7.22
N LEU A 271 2.64 5.06 8.46
CA LEU A 271 3.39 5.72 9.54
C LEU A 271 4.86 5.97 9.17
N GLY A 272 5.50 4.98 8.51
CA GLY A 272 6.87 5.10 8.04
C GLY A 272 7.05 6.11 6.91
N ALA A 273 6.07 6.21 6.00
CA ALA A 273 6.06 7.24 4.97
C ALA A 273 5.89 8.64 5.56
N GLY A 274 4.93 8.81 6.50
CA GLY A 274 4.73 10.06 7.22
C GLY A 274 5.98 10.48 8.02
N PHE A 275 6.73 9.53 8.59
CA PHE A 275 8.03 9.81 9.22
C PHE A 275 9.03 10.46 8.23
N ILE A 276 9.06 9.99 6.98
CA ILE A 276 9.97 10.51 5.95
C ILE A 276 9.50 11.87 5.44
N THR A 277 8.21 11.98 5.09
CA THR A 277 7.64 13.19 4.47
C THR A 277 7.57 14.36 5.44
N ASP A 278 7.36 14.11 6.72
CA ASP A 278 7.40 15.12 7.78
C ASP A 278 8.82 15.71 7.94
N TRP A 279 9.85 14.84 7.94
CA TRP A 279 11.24 15.30 7.95
C TRP A 279 11.61 16.10 6.69
N LEU A 280 11.10 15.70 5.52
CA LEU A 280 11.33 16.41 4.26
C LEU A 280 10.60 17.76 4.20
N GLY A 281 9.41 17.86 4.79
CA GLY A 281 8.54 19.04 4.70
C GLY A 281 7.81 19.18 3.36
N ASP A 282 8.03 18.25 2.41
CA ASP A 282 7.35 18.21 1.11
C ASP A 282 7.02 16.74 0.76
N PRO A 283 5.72 16.35 0.84
CA PRO A 283 5.32 14.97 0.55
C PRO A 283 5.70 14.48 -0.84
N GLY A 284 5.74 15.35 -1.84
CA GLY A 284 6.13 15.00 -3.20
C GLY A 284 7.63 14.88 -3.44
N ALA A 285 8.44 15.05 -2.41
CA ALA A 285 9.87 14.81 -2.46
C ALA A 285 10.24 13.32 -2.33
N LEU A 286 9.32 12.49 -1.84
CA LEU A 286 9.46 11.03 -1.81
C LEU A 286 9.05 10.46 -3.18
N THR A 287 9.98 9.81 -3.87
CA THR A 287 9.77 9.32 -5.25
C THR A 287 9.68 7.80 -5.35
N ARG A 288 10.22 7.08 -4.36
CA ARG A 288 10.09 5.63 -4.25
C ARG A 288 10.10 5.22 -2.79
N TYR A 289 9.25 4.28 -2.43
CA TYR A 289 9.22 3.70 -1.10
C TYR A 289 9.07 2.18 -1.19
N SER A 290 10.01 1.45 -0.63
CA SER A 290 10.08 0.00 -0.69
C SER A 290 10.26 -0.58 0.69
N VAL A 291 9.42 -1.54 1.07
CA VAL A 291 9.47 -2.22 2.37
C VAL A 291 9.29 -3.71 2.21
N ARG A 292 10.17 -4.48 2.84
CA ARG A 292 9.94 -5.89 3.16
C ARG A 292 9.43 -5.99 4.59
N LEU A 293 8.25 -6.55 4.77
CA LEU A 293 7.67 -6.84 6.08
C LEU A 293 8.29 -8.14 6.61
N SER A 294 8.91 -8.10 7.78
CA SER A 294 9.57 -9.27 8.40
C SER A 294 8.92 -9.72 9.69
N ASN A 295 8.19 -8.82 10.34
CA ASN A 295 7.40 -9.07 11.53
C ASN A 295 6.22 -8.10 11.57
N TYR A 296 5.38 -8.27 12.59
CA TYR A 296 4.20 -7.44 12.86
C TYR A 296 4.33 -6.73 14.20
N ALA A 297 3.60 -5.63 14.35
CA ALA A 297 3.41 -4.95 15.62
C ALA A 297 2.16 -5.50 16.31
N ILE A 298 2.30 -5.98 17.54
CA ILE A 298 1.18 -6.43 18.37
C ILE A 298 0.54 -5.21 19.01
N VAL A 299 -0.80 -5.19 19.03
CA VAL A 299 -1.58 -4.15 19.70
C VAL A 299 -2.54 -4.81 20.68
N GLU A 300 -2.13 -4.87 21.95
CA GLU A 300 -2.91 -5.50 23.01
C GLU A 300 -4.18 -4.71 23.33
N ALA A 301 -5.21 -5.39 23.86
CA ALA A 301 -6.47 -4.74 24.21
C ALA A 301 -6.33 -3.70 25.35
N LYS A 302 -5.35 -3.87 26.22
CA LYS A 302 -5.16 -3.06 27.43
C LYS A 302 -4.01 -2.06 27.37
N SER A 303 -3.17 -2.15 26.34
CA SER A 303 -2.03 -1.27 26.17
C SER A 303 -1.88 -0.88 24.69
N ALA A 304 -1.31 0.29 24.44
CA ALA A 304 -0.99 0.68 23.07
C ALA A 304 0.28 -0.05 22.62
N GLY A 305 0.31 -0.44 21.35
CA GLY A 305 1.53 -0.84 20.68
C GLY A 305 2.36 0.39 20.34
N ASN A 306 3.66 0.33 20.56
CA ASN A 306 4.60 1.39 20.17
C ASN A 306 5.40 0.94 18.94
N LEU A 307 5.59 1.88 18.03
CA LEU A 307 6.49 1.75 16.90
C LEU A 307 7.56 2.82 16.99
N GLU A 308 8.79 2.42 16.73
CA GLU A 308 9.95 3.29 16.71
C GLU A 308 10.48 3.34 15.27
N PHE A 309 10.55 4.54 14.69
CA PHE A 309 11.10 4.79 13.37
C PHE A 309 12.43 5.50 13.49
N SER A 310 13.41 5.05 12.70
CA SER A 310 14.69 5.72 12.49
C SER A 310 15.10 5.57 11.04
N GLY A 311 15.92 6.47 10.56
CA GLY A 311 16.41 6.47 9.19
C GLY A 311 17.81 7.04 9.08
N ARG A 312 18.50 6.67 8.00
CA ARG A 312 19.82 7.23 7.69
C ARG A 312 20.02 7.34 6.18
N ILE A 313 20.80 8.31 5.77
CA ILE A 313 21.24 8.47 4.37
C ILE A 313 22.18 7.30 4.03
N LYS A 314 21.82 6.55 2.99
CA LYS A 314 22.66 5.47 2.42
C LYS A 314 23.57 5.97 1.32
N SER A 315 23.03 6.82 0.45
CA SER A 315 23.75 7.40 -0.68
C SER A 315 23.17 8.75 -1.07
N LEU A 316 24.00 9.59 -1.69
CA LEU A 316 23.66 10.90 -2.22
C LEU A 316 24.14 10.97 -3.67
N ASP A 317 23.33 11.59 -4.52
CA ASP A 317 23.68 11.92 -5.89
C ASP A 317 23.60 13.45 -6.08
N PRO A 318 24.74 14.15 -6.19
CA PRO A 318 24.77 15.60 -6.32
C PRO A 318 24.29 16.09 -7.70
N GLU A 319 24.36 15.27 -8.75
CA GLU A 319 23.93 15.68 -10.09
C GLU A 319 22.40 15.80 -10.16
N THR A 320 21.71 14.88 -9.55
CA THR A 320 20.23 14.83 -9.53
C THR A 320 19.63 15.39 -8.25
N ARG A 321 20.46 15.75 -7.25
CA ARG A 321 20.03 16.16 -5.89
C ARG A 321 19.10 15.14 -5.24
N THR A 322 19.42 13.85 -5.41
CA THR A 322 18.66 12.73 -4.84
C THR A 322 19.43 12.04 -3.72
N ALA A 323 18.69 11.37 -2.86
CA ALA A 323 19.26 10.53 -1.82
C ALA A 323 18.48 9.23 -1.67
N VAL A 324 19.17 8.18 -1.21
CA VAL A 324 18.56 6.94 -0.79
C VAL A 324 18.63 6.86 0.74
N LEU A 325 17.48 6.68 1.37
CA LEU A 325 17.34 6.42 2.79
C LEU A 325 17.26 4.92 3.06
N VAL A 326 17.83 4.47 4.17
CA VAL A 326 17.48 3.20 4.81
C VAL A 326 16.62 3.51 6.04
N ILE A 327 15.46 2.88 6.10
CA ILE A 327 14.49 3.08 7.17
C ILE A 327 14.46 1.83 8.06
N THR A 328 14.35 2.03 9.34
CA THR A 328 14.12 0.98 10.33
C THR A 328 12.83 1.27 11.08
N ALA A 329 11.96 0.26 11.18
CA ALA A 329 10.80 0.30 12.05
C ALA A 329 10.90 -0.87 13.04
N LYS A 330 10.65 -0.59 14.33
CA LYS A 330 10.65 -1.59 15.41
C LYS A 330 9.36 -1.50 16.21
N SER A 331 8.95 -2.62 16.76
CA SER A 331 7.92 -2.70 17.78
C SER A 331 8.37 -3.67 18.87
N ALA A 332 8.29 -3.27 20.14
CA ALA A 332 8.79 -4.04 21.28
C ALA A 332 10.24 -4.55 21.08
N GLY A 333 11.12 -3.70 20.56
CA GLY A 333 12.52 -4.01 20.26
C GLY A 333 12.78 -4.89 19.03
N ARG A 334 11.73 -5.46 18.40
CA ARG A 334 11.84 -6.31 17.21
C ARG A 334 11.67 -5.49 15.93
N LYS A 335 12.51 -5.72 14.93
CA LYS A 335 12.34 -5.11 13.61
C LYS A 335 11.06 -5.64 12.96
N ILE A 336 10.18 -4.72 12.52
CA ILE A 336 9.00 -5.05 11.71
C ILE A 336 9.29 -4.87 10.21
N PHE A 337 10.17 -3.94 9.85
CA PHE A 337 10.70 -3.82 8.49
C PHE A 337 12.04 -4.59 8.40
N GLY A 338 12.12 -5.60 7.55
CA GLY A 338 13.35 -6.36 7.29
C GLY A 338 14.33 -5.52 6.48
N LEU A 339 13.87 -5.01 5.34
CA LEU A 339 14.58 -4.05 4.49
C LEU A 339 13.57 -2.96 4.09
N ALA A 340 13.90 -1.72 4.37
CA ALA A 340 13.11 -0.60 3.89
C ALA A 340 14.02 0.50 3.35
N THR A 341 13.67 1.01 2.17
CA THR A 341 14.39 2.10 1.50
C THR A 341 13.41 3.14 0.97
N ALA A 342 13.87 4.38 0.90
CA ALA A 342 13.15 5.46 0.27
C ALA A 342 14.09 6.28 -0.61
N ASP A 343 13.66 6.55 -1.84
CA ASP A 343 14.38 7.45 -2.75
C ASP A 343 13.70 8.81 -2.66
N ILE A 344 14.49 9.85 -2.42
CA ILE A 344 14.01 11.21 -2.20
C ILE A 344 14.72 12.20 -3.11
N ARG A 345 14.03 13.30 -3.43
CA ARG A 345 14.60 14.47 -4.10
C ARG A 345 14.62 15.66 -3.13
N LEU A 346 15.65 16.47 -3.23
CA LEU A 346 15.90 17.57 -2.30
C LEU A 346 15.99 18.91 -3.05
N ALA A 347 15.61 19.98 -2.35
CA ALA A 347 15.74 21.35 -2.86
C ALA A 347 17.18 21.78 -2.99
#